data_3f35687be322fc0fd4bb5d1c44f105fc
#
_entry.id   3f35687be322fc0fd4bb5d1c44f105fc
#
_cell.length_a   1.000
_cell.length_b   1.000
_cell.length_c   1.000
_cell.angle_alpha   90.00
_cell.angle_beta   90.00
_cell.angle_gamma   90.00
#
_symmetry.space_group_name_H-M   'P 1'
#
loop_
_entity.id
_entity.type
_entity.pdbx_description
1 polymer ?
#
loop_
_entity_poly.entity_id
_entity_poly.type
_entity_poly.pdbx_seq_one_letter_code
_entity_poly.pdbx_strand_id
1 'polypeptide(L)'
;LELPIPFAPSFYKIDPSELPVLICGFAFGPVAGVLTEFVKIIIKLFLKPTSTAFVGELANFCVGCSMILPATIIYHARKSKTTAIVGCVAGTVVMTIFGTLFNAVYLLPTFAVMYGMPLDALIGMGTALNANVTDVFSFVAFCVAPLNLIKGAAVSVLTFVLYKPLSPILKTSWEASTVRKPSQTM
;
A
#
# COMPACT_ATOMS: atom_id res chain seq x y z
N LEU A 1 12.05 -6.61 4.32
CA LEU A 1 12.60 -5.50 5.13
C LEU A 1 11.45 -4.74 5.77
N GLU A 2 11.16 -5.02 7.04
CA GLU A 2 10.17 -4.28 7.83
C GLU A 2 10.93 -3.29 8.71
N LEU A 3 10.63 -2.00 8.57
CA LEU A 3 11.26 -0.94 9.36
C LEU A 3 10.30 -0.50 10.47
N PRO A 4 10.73 -0.58 11.75
CA PRO A 4 9.95 -0.06 12.86
C PRO A 4 9.86 1.47 12.80
N ILE A 5 8.77 2.03 13.34
CA ILE A 5 8.49 3.45 13.26
C ILE A 5 8.40 4.01 14.68
N PRO A 6 9.10 5.13 14.97
CA PRO A 6 9.17 5.65 16.35
C PRO A 6 7.90 6.34 16.83
N PHE A 7 6.99 6.73 15.93
CA PHE A 7 5.76 7.48 16.28
C PHE A 7 4.48 6.63 16.19
N ALA A 8 4.61 5.31 15.96
CA ALA A 8 3.48 4.39 15.94
C ALA A 8 3.79 3.12 16.72
N PRO A 9 2.77 2.44 17.29
CA PRO A 9 2.95 1.18 17.99
C PRO A 9 3.70 0.14 17.19
N SER A 10 4.42 -0.77 17.85
CA SER A 10 5.38 -1.72 17.25
C SER A 10 4.78 -2.72 16.24
N PHE A 11 3.46 -2.86 16.22
CA PHE A 11 2.77 -3.68 15.22
C PHE A 11 2.61 -2.96 13.86
N TYR A 12 2.84 -1.65 13.79
CA TYR A 12 2.92 -0.90 12.55
C TYR A 12 4.37 -0.83 12.04
N LYS A 13 4.56 -1.17 10.78
CA LYS A 13 5.88 -1.19 10.13
C LYS A 13 5.78 -0.66 8.71
N ILE A 14 6.84 -0.02 8.24
CA ILE A 14 6.98 0.33 6.83
C ILE A 14 7.61 -0.85 6.11
N ASP A 15 6.96 -1.27 5.04
CA ASP A 15 7.42 -2.33 4.16
C ASP A 15 7.63 -1.75 2.74
N PRO A 16 8.86 -1.66 2.25
CA PRO A 16 9.15 -1.14 0.91
C PRO A 16 8.76 -2.11 -0.21
N SER A 17 8.23 -3.29 0.10
CA SER A 17 7.83 -4.30 -0.88
C SER A 17 6.67 -3.88 -1.79
N GLU A 18 6.02 -2.74 -1.53
CA GLU A 18 5.07 -2.10 -2.45
C GLU A 18 5.73 -1.61 -3.75
N LEU A 19 7.04 -1.33 -3.71
CA LEU A 19 7.76 -0.81 -4.87
C LEU A 19 7.73 -1.75 -6.09
N PRO A 20 8.13 -3.03 -6.00
CA PRO A 20 8.03 -3.95 -7.13
C PRO A 20 6.60 -4.16 -7.59
N VAL A 21 5.61 -4.09 -6.69
CA VAL A 21 4.19 -4.22 -7.03
C VAL A 21 3.72 -3.05 -7.89
N LEU A 22 4.07 -1.83 -7.50
CA LEU A 22 3.73 -0.63 -8.25
C LEU A 22 4.41 -0.62 -9.64
N ILE A 23 5.66 -1.07 -9.72
CA ILE A 23 6.38 -1.21 -10.99
C ILE A 23 5.68 -2.24 -11.90
N CYS A 24 5.30 -3.40 -11.38
CA CYS A 24 4.51 -4.40 -12.13
C CYS A 24 3.16 -3.81 -12.59
N GLY A 25 2.48 -3.09 -11.74
CA GLY A 25 1.23 -2.41 -12.09
C GLY A 25 1.40 -1.38 -13.20
N PHE A 26 2.48 -0.62 -13.20
CA PHE A 26 2.80 0.31 -14.29
C PHE A 26 3.19 -0.41 -15.59
N ALA A 27 3.92 -1.52 -15.50
CA ALA A 27 4.34 -2.29 -16.67
C ALA A 27 3.16 -3.00 -17.35
N PHE A 28 2.35 -3.71 -16.57
CA PHE A 28 1.39 -4.70 -17.07
C PHE A 28 -0.07 -4.36 -16.78
N GLY A 29 -0.34 -3.29 -16.03
CA GLY A 29 -1.68 -2.80 -15.74
C GLY A 29 -2.17 -3.08 -14.31
N PRO A 30 -3.36 -2.51 -13.96
CA PRO A 30 -3.88 -2.55 -12.60
C PRO A 30 -4.14 -3.98 -12.10
N VAL A 31 -4.61 -4.88 -12.95
CA VAL A 31 -4.87 -6.28 -12.59
C VAL A 31 -3.55 -6.99 -12.23
N ALA A 32 -2.48 -6.77 -13.02
CA ALA A 32 -1.17 -7.32 -12.72
C ALA A 32 -0.62 -6.77 -11.40
N GLY A 33 -0.85 -5.49 -11.10
CA GLY A 33 -0.50 -4.89 -9.82
C GLY A 33 -1.19 -5.59 -8.65
N VAL A 34 -2.50 -5.81 -8.72
CA VAL A 34 -3.26 -6.52 -7.67
C VAL A 34 -2.80 -7.97 -7.51
N LEU A 35 -2.56 -8.67 -8.61
CA LEU A 35 -2.03 -10.05 -8.56
C LEU A 35 -0.63 -10.10 -7.93
N THR A 36 0.24 -9.15 -8.26
CA THR A 36 1.56 -9.04 -7.64
C THR A 36 1.47 -8.74 -6.15
N GLU A 37 0.54 -7.89 -5.74
CA GLU A 37 0.26 -7.62 -4.33
C GLU A 37 -0.17 -8.88 -3.59
N PHE A 38 -1.07 -9.66 -4.18
CA PHE A 38 -1.52 -10.94 -3.63
C PHE A 38 -0.35 -11.93 -3.49
N VAL A 39 0.45 -12.11 -4.55
CA VAL A 39 1.65 -12.98 -4.51
C VAL A 39 2.65 -12.51 -3.46
N LYS A 40 2.87 -11.21 -3.34
CA LYS A 40 3.73 -10.62 -2.28
C LYS A 40 3.28 -11.05 -0.88
N ILE A 41 1.98 -10.98 -0.60
CA ILE A 41 1.44 -11.40 0.70
C ILE A 41 1.66 -12.90 0.93
N ILE A 42 1.43 -13.73 -0.07
CA ILE A 42 1.68 -15.17 0.01
C ILE A 42 3.15 -15.46 0.30
N ILE A 43 4.07 -14.85 -0.44
CA ILE A 43 5.52 -15.01 -0.21
C ILE A 43 5.88 -14.57 1.21
N LYS A 44 5.33 -13.46 1.69
CA LYS A 44 5.56 -12.98 3.04
C LYS A 44 5.12 -14.01 4.10
N LEU A 45 3.97 -14.65 3.91
CA LEU A 45 3.46 -15.68 4.81
C LEU A 45 4.37 -16.91 4.89
N PHE A 46 4.98 -17.31 3.77
CA PHE A 46 5.97 -18.40 3.75
C PHE A 46 7.27 -18.04 4.45
N LEU A 47 7.73 -16.79 4.32
CA LEU A 47 8.97 -16.33 4.93
C LEU A 47 8.82 -16.02 6.43
N LYS A 48 7.64 -15.58 6.83
CA LYS A 48 7.35 -15.16 8.19
C LYS A 48 5.92 -15.54 8.55
N PRO A 49 5.73 -16.50 9.46
CA PRO A 49 4.40 -16.88 9.92
C PRO A 49 3.61 -15.68 10.45
N THR A 50 2.30 -15.70 10.23
CA THR A 50 1.43 -14.63 10.72
C THR A 50 1.45 -14.57 12.24
N SER A 51 1.57 -13.36 12.78
CA SER A 51 1.40 -13.06 14.20
C SER A 51 0.02 -12.44 14.51
N THR A 52 -0.79 -12.24 13.47
CA THR A 52 -2.05 -11.50 13.51
C THR A 52 -3.22 -12.31 12.96
N ALA A 53 -3.14 -13.64 12.99
CA ALA A 53 -4.18 -14.55 12.49
C ALA A 53 -4.72 -14.11 11.09
N PHE A 54 -3.83 -13.72 10.18
CA PHE A 54 -4.09 -13.22 8.83
C PHE A 54 -4.79 -11.85 8.73
N VAL A 55 -5.20 -11.23 9.83
CA VAL A 55 -5.85 -9.92 9.83
C VAL A 55 -4.92 -8.81 9.32
N GLY A 56 -3.67 -8.83 9.79
CA GLY A 56 -2.65 -7.87 9.34
C GLY A 56 -2.27 -8.03 7.87
N GLU A 57 -2.24 -9.26 7.37
CA GLU A 57 -1.94 -9.59 5.98
C GLU A 57 -3.08 -9.13 5.06
N LEU A 58 -4.33 -9.39 5.45
CA LEU A 58 -5.51 -8.90 4.73
C LEU A 58 -5.52 -7.37 4.69
N ALA A 59 -5.23 -6.73 5.81
CA ALA A 59 -5.12 -5.29 5.89
C ALA A 59 -4.04 -4.74 4.96
N ASN A 60 -2.85 -5.36 4.95
CA ASN A 60 -1.76 -4.95 4.08
C ASN A 60 -2.15 -5.09 2.60
N PHE A 61 -2.84 -6.18 2.23
CA PHE A 61 -3.39 -6.36 0.89
C PHE A 61 -4.37 -5.25 0.50
N CYS A 62 -5.38 -4.99 1.33
CA CYS A 62 -6.40 -3.98 1.04
C CYS A 62 -5.80 -2.56 0.95
N VAL A 63 -4.93 -2.21 1.88
CA VAL A 63 -4.24 -0.91 1.90
C VAL A 63 -3.27 -0.78 0.73
N GLY A 64 -2.53 -1.84 0.38
CA GLY A 64 -1.68 -1.89 -0.80
C GLY A 64 -2.48 -1.69 -2.10
N CYS A 65 -3.56 -2.44 -2.28
CA CYS A 65 -4.44 -2.30 -3.44
C CYS A 65 -5.04 -0.90 -3.54
N SER A 66 -5.38 -0.25 -2.42
CA SER A 66 -5.91 1.12 -2.42
C SER A 66 -4.93 2.17 -2.95
N MET A 67 -3.63 1.90 -2.90
CA MET A 67 -2.59 2.72 -3.54
C MET A 67 -2.39 2.33 -5.01
N ILE A 68 -2.27 1.04 -5.26
CA ILE A 68 -1.85 0.50 -6.57
C ILE A 68 -2.91 0.74 -7.64
N LEU A 69 -4.19 0.53 -7.30
CA LEU A 69 -5.29 0.67 -8.27
C LEU A 69 -5.38 2.08 -8.84
N PRO A 70 -5.56 3.18 -8.06
CA PRO A 70 -5.65 4.51 -8.63
C PRO A 70 -4.35 4.92 -9.33
N ALA A 71 -3.17 4.58 -8.78
CA ALA A 71 -1.89 4.91 -9.38
C ALA A 71 -1.74 4.30 -10.78
N THR A 72 -2.07 3.02 -10.93
CA THR A 72 -1.91 2.29 -12.19
C THR A 72 -3.01 2.63 -13.20
N ILE A 73 -4.25 2.85 -12.77
CA ILE A 73 -5.36 3.27 -13.64
C ILE A 73 -5.03 4.64 -14.27
N ILE A 74 -4.61 5.62 -13.46
CA ILE A 74 -4.24 6.96 -13.96
C ILE A 74 -3.06 6.87 -14.92
N TYR A 75 -2.05 6.07 -14.60
CA TYR A 75 -0.90 5.88 -15.47
C TYR A 75 -1.27 5.25 -16.81
N HIS A 76 -2.15 4.23 -16.81
CA HIS A 76 -2.56 3.54 -18.03
C HIS A 76 -3.52 4.34 -18.91
N ALA A 77 -4.18 5.37 -18.37
CA ALA A 77 -4.99 6.29 -19.18
C ALA A 77 -4.13 7.10 -20.17
N ARG A 78 -2.91 7.50 -19.76
CA ARG A 78 -1.97 8.21 -20.61
C ARG A 78 -0.54 7.99 -20.11
N LYS A 79 0.18 7.03 -20.71
CA LYS A 79 1.52 6.60 -20.30
C LYS A 79 2.56 7.72 -20.44
N SER A 80 2.72 8.52 -19.40
CA SER A 80 3.70 9.61 -19.33
C SER A 80 4.30 9.72 -17.93
N LYS A 81 5.45 10.40 -17.80
CA LYS A 81 6.03 10.71 -16.48
C LYS A 81 5.06 11.47 -15.59
N THR A 82 4.35 12.45 -16.16
CA THR A 82 3.40 13.28 -15.41
C THR A 82 2.28 12.44 -14.84
N THR A 83 1.69 11.54 -15.64
CA THR A 83 0.62 10.65 -15.17
C THR A 83 1.12 9.62 -14.16
N ALA A 84 2.38 9.19 -14.24
CA ALA A 84 2.98 8.36 -13.20
C ALA A 84 3.05 9.10 -11.86
N ILE A 85 3.48 10.39 -11.87
CA ILE A 85 3.52 11.23 -10.67
C ILE A 85 2.12 11.44 -10.11
N VAL A 86 1.19 11.91 -10.95
CA VAL A 86 -0.20 12.16 -10.55
C VAL A 86 -0.83 10.88 -10.00
N GLY A 87 -0.57 9.74 -10.65
CA GLY A 87 -1.01 8.43 -10.20
C GLY A 87 -0.47 8.07 -8.82
N CYS A 88 0.84 8.24 -8.59
CA CYS A 88 1.47 7.99 -7.29
C CYS A 88 0.90 8.91 -6.19
N VAL A 89 0.72 10.19 -6.47
CA VAL A 89 0.14 11.15 -5.52
C VAL A 89 -1.32 10.76 -5.20
N ALA A 90 -2.14 10.51 -6.22
CA ALA A 90 -3.52 10.07 -6.04
C ALA A 90 -3.59 8.74 -5.26
N GLY A 91 -2.74 7.77 -5.61
CA GLY A 91 -2.63 6.50 -4.90
C GLY A 91 -2.27 6.67 -3.42
N THR A 92 -1.30 7.55 -3.13
CA THR A 92 -0.91 7.88 -1.74
C THR A 92 -2.05 8.51 -0.96
N VAL A 93 -2.79 9.45 -1.56
CA VAL A 93 -3.95 10.09 -0.93
C VAL A 93 -5.06 9.07 -0.65
N VAL A 94 -5.42 8.27 -1.65
CA VAL A 94 -6.46 7.22 -1.50
C VAL A 94 -6.05 6.20 -0.44
N MET A 95 -4.78 5.74 -0.46
CA MET A 95 -4.26 4.82 0.54
C MET A 95 -4.29 5.41 1.95
N THR A 96 -3.95 6.69 2.10
CA THR A 96 -3.97 7.35 3.40
C THR A 96 -5.40 7.44 3.94
N ILE A 97 -6.36 7.90 3.14
CA ILE A 97 -7.76 7.98 3.54
C ILE A 97 -8.33 6.59 3.85
N PHE A 98 -8.22 5.67 2.90
CA PHE A 98 -8.72 4.31 3.05
C PHE A 98 -8.09 3.59 4.25
N GLY A 99 -6.76 3.60 4.33
CA GLY A 99 -6.02 2.93 5.40
C GLY A 99 -6.34 3.51 6.78
N THR A 100 -6.53 4.84 6.90
CA THR A 100 -6.94 5.48 8.15
C THR A 100 -8.34 5.04 8.57
N LEU A 101 -9.31 5.09 7.67
CA LEU A 101 -10.68 4.65 7.94
C LEU A 101 -10.75 3.14 8.22
N PHE A 102 -10.05 2.34 7.44
CA PHE A 102 -10.02 0.89 7.61
C PHE A 102 -9.40 0.48 8.95
N ASN A 103 -8.37 1.19 9.39
CA ASN A 103 -7.80 0.98 10.72
C ASN A 103 -8.79 1.35 11.83
N ALA A 104 -9.49 2.49 11.73
CA ALA A 104 -10.43 2.93 12.73
C ALA A 104 -11.60 1.96 12.91
N VAL A 105 -12.18 1.50 11.77
CA VAL A 105 -13.44 0.75 11.76
C VAL A 105 -13.21 -0.76 11.91
N TYR A 106 -12.14 -1.28 11.33
CA TYR A 106 -11.92 -2.72 11.26
C TYR A 106 -10.71 -3.21 12.04
N LEU A 107 -9.52 -2.65 11.77
CA LEU A 107 -8.27 -3.19 12.30
C LEU A 107 -8.14 -3.03 13.81
N LEU A 108 -8.34 -1.83 14.35
CA LEU A 108 -8.21 -1.59 15.78
C LEU A 108 -9.19 -2.41 16.62
N PRO A 109 -10.51 -2.47 16.28
CA PRO A 109 -11.44 -3.35 16.98
C PRO A 109 -11.06 -4.84 16.85
N THR A 110 -10.64 -5.27 15.66
CA THR A 110 -10.25 -6.68 15.44
C THR A 110 -9.00 -7.04 16.22
N PHE A 111 -8.00 -6.17 16.29
CA PHE A 111 -6.79 -6.38 17.10
C PHE A 111 -7.11 -6.41 18.60
N ALA A 112 -8.03 -5.56 19.08
CA ALA A 112 -8.48 -5.59 20.46
C ALA A 112 -9.04 -6.98 20.84
N VAL A 113 -9.92 -7.52 20.02
CA VAL A 113 -10.48 -8.86 20.21
C VAL A 113 -9.40 -9.95 20.11
N MET A 114 -8.55 -9.88 19.09
CA MET A 114 -7.52 -10.89 18.82
C MET A 114 -6.45 -10.95 19.92
N TYR A 115 -6.04 -9.81 20.46
CA TYR A 115 -5.07 -9.75 21.56
C TYR A 115 -5.70 -9.93 22.93
N GLY A 116 -7.04 -10.04 23.02
CA GLY A 116 -7.77 -10.13 24.29
C GLY A 116 -7.62 -8.87 25.15
N MET A 117 -7.41 -7.71 24.51
CA MET A 117 -7.18 -6.44 25.19
C MET A 117 -8.33 -5.47 24.92
N PRO A 118 -8.73 -4.64 25.89
CA PRO A 118 -9.70 -3.58 25.64
C PRO A 118 -9.12 -2.59 24.62
N LEU A 119 -9.99 -1.99 23.81
CA LEU A 119 -9.59 -1.01 22.79
C LEU A 119 -8.81 0.17 23.38
N ASP A 120 -9.17 0.58 24.61
CA ASP A 120 -8.48 1.64 25.34
C ASP A 120 -7.01 1.31 25.66
N ALA A 121 -6.69 0.03 25.85
CA ALA A 121 -5.30 -0.40 26.04
C ALA A 121 -4.47 -0.25 24.74
N LEU A 122 -5.07 -0.52 23.57
CA LEU A 122 -4.42 -0.26 22.29
C LEU A 122 -4.23 1.23 22.03
N ILE A 123 -5.24 2.05 22.35
CA ILE A 123 -5.14 3.52 22.28
C ILE A 123 -4.05 4.01 23.23
N GLY A 124 -3.96 3.45 24.44
CA GLY A 124 -2.92 3.75 25.41
C GLY A 124 -1.50 3.54 24.91
N MET A 125 -1.27 2.56 24.02
CA MET A 125 0.02 2.40 23.35
C MET A 125 0.36 3.59 22.44
N GLY A 126 -0.65 4.20 21.81
CA GLY A 126 -0.49 5.42 21.03
C GLY A 126 -0.28 6.64 21.93
N THR A 127 -1.02 6.74 23.04
CA THR A 127 -0.87 7.82 24.03
C THR A 127 0.54 7.85 24.63
N ALA A 128 1.15 6.68 24.84
CA ALA A 128 2.53 6.58 25.32
C ALA A 128 3.56 7.18 24.35
N LEU A 129 3.24 7.24 23.06
CA LEU A 129 4.10 7.82 22.02
C LEU A 129 3.74 9.29 21.72
N ASN A 130 2.47 9.65 21.85
CA ASN A 130 1.97 11.00 21.61
C ASN A 130 0.79 11.30 22.53
N ALA A 131 0.97 12.22 23.46
CA ALA A 131 -0.03 12.62 24.45
C ALA A 131 -1.35 13.16 23.83
N ASN A 132 -1.34 13.58 22.56
CA ASN A 132 -2.54 14.02 21.86
C ASN A 132 -3.44 12.85 21.38
N VAL A 133 -3.00 11.61 21.56
CA VAL A 133 -3.79 10.41 21.23
C VAL A 133 -4.65 10.06 22.45
N THR A 134 -5.93 10.35 22.37
CA THR A 134 -6.89 10.16 23.48
C THR A 134 -8.02 9.20 23.10
N ASP A 135 -8.28 9.00 21.81
CA ASP A 135 -9.35 8.18 21.28
C ASP A 135 -8.95 7.52 19.95
N VAL A 136 -9.87 6.75 19.36
CA VAL A 136 -9.66 6.05 18.06
C VAL A 136 -9.34 7.06 16.95
N PHE A 137 -10.04 8.19 16.91
CA PHE A 137 -9.85 9.17 15.85
C PHE A 137 -8.48 9.85 15.94
N SER A 138 -8.09 10.29 17.11
CA SER A 138 -6.76 10.85 17.34
C SER A 138 -5.66 9.81 17.11
N PHE A 139 -5.89 8.54 17.50
CA PHE A 139 -4.96 7.44 17.20
C PHE A 139 -4.73 7.29 15.71
N VAL A 140 -5.78 7.16 14.90
CA VAL A 140 -5.61 6.97 13.46
C VAL A 140 -5.09 8.24 12.77
N ALA A 141 -5.44 9.43 13.25
CA ALA A 141 -4.95 10.70 12.72
C ALA A 141 -3.46 10.93 12.98
N PHE A 142 -2.97 10.59 14.18
CA PHE A 142 -1.59 10.87 14.58
C PHE A 142 -0.63 9.68 14.36
N CYS A 143 -1.11 8.44 14.35
CA CYS A 143 -0.28 7.26 14.13
C CYS A 143 -0.44 6.68 12.74
N VAL A 144 -1.67 6.47 12.26
CA VAL A 144 -1.94 5.72 11.02
C VAL A 144 -1.85 6.59 9.78
N ALA A 145 -2.43 7.78 9.78
CA ALA A 145 -2.41 8.67 8.62
C ALA A 145 -0.99 9.12 8.24
N PRO A 146 -0.14 9.58 9.18
CA PRO A 146 1.26 9.92 8.86
C PRO A 146 2.04 8.71 8.36
N LEU A 147 1.80 7.52 8.93
CA LEU A 147 2.43 6.28 8.50
C LEU A 147 2.12 5.96 7.03
N ASN A 148 0.83 5.98 6.65
CA ASN A 148 0.43 5.71 5.29
C ASN A 148 0.94 6.78 4.32
N LEU A 149 0.96 8.04 4.74
CA LEU A 149 1.50 9.14 3.95
C LEU A 149 3.01 8.97 3.71
N ILE A 150 3.78 8.64 4.74
CA ILE A 150 5.23 8.41 4.62
C ILE A 150 5.49 7.17 3.76
N LYS A 151 4.74 6.07 3.98
CA LYS A 151 4.85 4.85 3.16
C LYS A 151 4.59 5.17 1.70
N GLY A 152 3.49 5.85 1.38
CA GLY A 152 3.13 6.21 0.01
C GLY A 152 4.13 7.17 -0.63
N ALA A 153 4.61 8.18 0.11
CA ALA A 153 5.64 9.10 -0.36
C ALA A 153 6.96 8.38 -0.65
N ALA A 154 7.41 7.51 0.26
CA ALA A 154 8.64 6.75 0.08
C ALA A 154 8.58 5.84 -1.16
N VAL A 155 7.48 5.08 -1.33
CA VAL A 155 7.27 4.22 -2.50
C VAL A 155 7.20 5.06 -3.78
N SER A 156 6.53 6.20 -3.75
CA SER A 156 6.41 7.12 -4.89
C SER A 156 7.76 7.67 -5.31
N VAL A 157 8.57 8.15 -4.37
CA VAL A 157 9.93 8.66 -4.63
C VAL A 157 10.82 7.57 -5.21
N LEU A 158 10.81 6.37 -4.60
CA LEU A 158 11.60 5.23 -5.09
C LEU A 158 11.17 4.81 -6.50
N THR A 159 9.86 4.75 -6.76
CA THR A 159 9.32 4.47 -8.10
C THR A 159 9.79 5.50 -9.11
N PHE A 160 9.85 6.76 -8.72
CA PHE A 160 10.33 7.87 -9.55
C PHE A 160 11.80 7.71 -9.94
N VAL A 161 12.65 7.41 -8.95
CA VAL A 161 14.09 7.19 -9.15
C VAL A 161 14.30 6.01 -10.11
N LEU A 162 13.52 4.94 -9.94
CA LEU A 162 13.62 3.73 -10.75
C LEU A 162 12.89 3.82 -12.08
N TYR A 163 11.99 4.80 -12.26
CA TYR A 163 11.24 4.95 -13.51
C TYR A 163 12.16 5.16 -14.72
N LYS A 164 13.22 5.94 -14.56
CA LYS A 164 14.16 6.26 -15.66
C LYS A 164 14.86 5.01 -16.20
N PRO A 165 15.49 4.15 -15.38
CA PRO A 165 16.11 2.90 -15.86
C PRO A 165 15.09 1.85 -16.31
N LEU A 166 13.86 1.87 -15.78
CA LEU A 166 12.81 0.91 -16.13
C LEU A 166 11.97 1.34 -17.35
N SER A 167 12.02 2.60 -17.73
CA SER A 167 11.23 3.16 -18.84
C SER A 167 11.36 2.39 -20.16
N PRO A 168 12.54 1.87 -20.58
CA PRO A 168 12.66 1.04 -21.78
C PRO A 168 11.83 -0.25 -21.66
N ILE A 169 11.92 -0.93 -20.52
CA ILE A 169 11.19 -2.19 -20.23
C ILE A 169 9.67 -1.95 -20.25
N LEU A 170 9.23 -0.84 -19.63
CA LEU A 170 7.82 -0.46 -19.57
C LEU A 170 7.24 -0.15 -20.96
N LYS A 171 8.04 0.38 -21.89
CA LYS A 171 7.62 0.65 -23.28
C LYS A 171 7.58 -0.62 -24.12
N THR A 172 8.58 -1.48 -24.02
CA THR A 172 8.65 -2.73 -24.79
C THR A 172 7.52 -3.70 -24.43
N SER A 173 7.14 -3.78 -23.16
CA SER A 173 6.00 -4.60 -22.72
C SER A 173 4.66 -4.11 -23.29
N TRP A 174 4.54 -2.82 -23.56
CA TRP A 174 3.39 -2.21 -24.21
C TRP A 174 3.30 -2.58 -25.70
N GLU A 175 4.38 -2.46 -26.44
CA GLU A 175 4.42 -2.80 -27.87
C GLU A 175 4.07 -4.28 -28.08
N ALA A 176 4.59 -5.17 -27.24
CA ALA A 176 4.25 -6.59 -27.29
C ALA A 176 2.75 -6.87 -26.99
N SER A 177 2.10 -6.05 -26.17
CA SER A 177 0.67 -6.22 -25.85
C SER A 177 -0.27 -5.67 -26.92
N THR A 178 0.17 -4.66 -27.68
CA THR A 178 -0.62 -4.06 -28.78
C THR A 178 -0.54 -4.87 -30.08
N VAL A 179 0.57 -5.57 -30.32
CA VAL A 179 0.74 -6.47 -31.49
C VAL A 179 -0.13 -7.74 -31.36
N ARG A 180 -0.60 -8.09 -30.16
CA ARG A 180 -1.44 -9.29 -29.93
C ARG A 180 -2.95 -9.09 -30.10
N LYS A 181 -3.44 -7.95 -30.60
CA LYS A 181 -4.83 -7.87 -31.05
C LYS A 181 -4.93 -8.37 -32.48
N PRO A 182 -5.44 -9.60 -32.72
CA PRO A 182 -5.80 -10.00 -34.09
C PRO A 182 -6.91 -9.07 -34.55
N SER A 183 -6.76 -8.54 -35.75
CA SER A 183 -7.83 -7.89 -36.50
C SER A 183 -9.00 -8.86 -36.57
N GLN A 184 -10.02 -8.69 -35.76
CA GLN A 184 -11.32 -9.27 -36.05
C GLN A 184 -11.97 -8.40 -37.15
N THR A 185 -11.56 -8.66 -38.37
CA THR A 185 -12.36 -8.38 -39.57
C THR A 185 -13.06 -9.68 -39.92
N MET A 186 -14.33 -9.76 -39.61
CA MET A 186 -15.44 -10.20 -40.46
C MET A 186 -16.73 -10.05 -39.69
#